data_05eb3583d6492c850a01f260ef34e945
#
_entry.id   05eb3583d6492c850a01f260ef34e945
#
_cell.length_a   1.000
_cell.length_b   1.000
_cell.length_c   1.000
_cell.angle_alpha   90.00
_cell.angle_beta   90.00
_cell.angle_gamma   90.00
#
_symmetry.space_group_name_H-M   'P 1'
#
loop_
_entity.id
_entity.type
_entity.pdbx_description
1 polymer ?
#
loop_
_entity_poly.entity_id
_entity_poly.type
_entity_poly.pdbx_seq_one_letter_code
_entity_poly.pdbx_strand_id
1 'polypeptide(L)'
;MQTDTNILQIDNLSKYFGGLAAVKNCSIKVRKGSITGIIGPNGSGKTTLFNLIAGNLKSTKGKVIFNNENITDVPAYELFSKGLLRTFQIAHEFSNLTVLENLMMVPSNQSGEKLITALFNRSLVRKEEEKLRGKAHEVIKFLNLTHLANELAGNLSGGQKKLLELGRTMMVDAKLVLLDEVGAGVNRTLLKDLGTAILKLNKEKGYTFCMIEHDMDFISRMCDPVIVMAEGAVLFEGTSDEVKKNEKVIESYLGRANKKLGENN
;
A
#
# COMPACT_ATOMS: atom_id res chain seq x y z
N MET A 1 26.49 15.16 8.10
CA MET A 1 25.53 14.97 7.01
C MET A 1 24.32 14.29 7.61
N GLN A 2 23.19 15.00 7.79
CA GLN A 2 21.93 14.36 8.13
C GLN A 2 21.56 13.49 6.92
N THR A 3 21.62 12.17 7.08
CA THR A 3 21.10 11.26 6.08
C THR A 3 19.60 11.56 5.93
N ASP A 4 19.20 11.92 4.72
CA ASP A 4 17.79 12.17 4.40
C ASP A 4 17.00 10.89 4.73
N THR A 5 16.24 10.93 5.82
CA THR A 5 15.54 9.77 6.36
C THR A 5 14.23 9.48 5.59
N ASN A 6 13.91 10.29 4.59
CA ASN A 6 12.69 10.15 3.81
C ASN A 6 12.90 9.14 2.66
N ILE A 7 12.05 8.13 2.61
CA ILE A 7 12.03 7.16 1.51
C ILE A 7 11.20 7.65 0.33
N LEU A 8 10.14 8.43 0.61
CA LEU A 8 9.30 9.07 -0.39
C LEU A 8 9.17 10.55 -0.09
N GLN A 9 9.33 11.37 -1.11
CA GLN A 9 9.09 12.80 -1.07
C GLN A 9 8.24 13.21 -2.27
N ILE A 10 7.21 13.97 -2.03
CA ILE A 10 6.32 14.53 -3.03
C ILE A 10 6.42 16.04 -2.95
N ASP A 11 6.71 16.68 -4.08
CA ASP A 11 6.93 18.11 -4.18
C ASP A 11 5.91 18.74 -5.14
N ASN A 12 4.98 19.55 -4.59
CA ASN A 12 3.98 20.33 -5.31
C ASN A 12 3.21 19.53 -6.39
N LEU A 13 2.91 18.24 -6.09
CA LEU A 13 2.25 17.34 -7.02
C LEU A 13 0.82 17.79 -7.28
N SER A 14 0.42 17.83 -8.54
CA SER A 14 -0.92 18.24 -8.95
C SER A 14 -1.46 17.34 -10.05
N LYS A 15 -2.77 17.08 -9.99
CA LYS A 15 -3.52 16.37 -11.02
C LYS A 15 -4.85 17.04 -11.27
N TYR A 16 -5.05 17.41 -12.54
CA TYR A 16 -6.29 18.00 -13.01
C TYR A 16 -6.99 17.03 -13.98
N PHE A 17 -8.31 16.91 -13.85
CA PHE A 17 -9.19 16.26 -14.79
C PHE A 17 -10.13 17.31 -15.36
N GLY A 18 -9.81 17.83 -16.56
CA GLY A 18 -10.47 19.02 -17.08
C GLY A 18 -10.32 20.20 -16.11
N GLY A 19 -11.42 20.76 -15.66
CA GLY A 19 -11.44 21.85 -14.68
C GLY A 19 -11.34 21.42 -13.20
N LEU A 20 -11.40 20.11 -12.91
CA LEU A 20 -11.37 19.61 -11.53
C LEU A 20 -9.93 19.35 -11.08
N ALA A 21 -9.50 20.01 -10.02
CA ALA A 21 -8.23 19.73 -9.34
C ALA A 21 -8.43 18.57 -8.35
N ALA A 22 -8.12 17.33 -8.75
CA ALA A 22 -8.22 16.16 -7.87
C ALA A 22 -7.08 16.09 -6.85
N VAL A 23 -5.87 16.55 -7.23
CA VAL A 23 -4.74 16.81 -6.35
C VAL A 23 -4.18 18.17 -6.69
N LYS A 24 -3.91 19.02 -5.69
CA LYS A 24 -3.51 20.41 -5.86
C LYS A 24 -2.33 20.75 -4.96
N ASN A 25 -1.16 20.98 -5.56
CA ASN A 25 0.08 21.37 -4.88
C ASN A 25 0.38 20.52 -3.64
N CYS A 26 0.13 19.21 -3.72
CA CYS A 26 0.33 18.29 -2.61
C CYS A 26 1.82 18.06 -2.39
N SER A 27 2.29 18.30 -1.16
CA SER A 27 3.68 18.01 -0.75
C SER A 27 3.63 17.20 0.54
N ILE A 28 4.22 16.01 0.53
CA ILE A 28 4.31 15.11 1.69
C ILE A 28 5.65 14.40 1.72
N LYS A 29 6.03 13.93 2.91
CA LYS A 29 7.22 13.11 3.12
C LYS A 29 6.88 11.87 3.91
N VAL A 30 7.40 10.72 3.47
CA VAL A 30 7.29 9.46 4.21
C VAL A 30 8.68 9.06 4.69
N ARG A 31 8.84 8.95 6.02
CA ARG A 31 10.10 8.54 6.63
C ARG A 31 10.34 7.05 6.43
N LYS A 32 11.57 6.67 6.18
CA LYS A 32 11.96 5.26 6.10
C LYS A 32 11.69 4.57 7.44
N GLY A 33 11.03 3.40 7.39
CA GLY A 33 10.66 2.63 8.58
C GLY A 33 9.46 3.19 9.35
N SER A 34 8.74 4.21 8.83
CA SER A 34 7.49 4.66 9.42
C SER A 34 6.27 3.92 8.88
N ILE A 35 5.17 4.03 9.59
CA ILE A 35 3.82 3.72 9.10
C ILE A 35 3.08 5.06 9.04
N THR A 36 3.00 5.66 7.86
CA THR A 36 2.34 6.96 7.63
C THR A 36 0.89 6.74 7.24
N GLY A 37 -0.04 7.40 7.94
CA GLY A 37 -1.47 7.37 7.62
C GLY A 37 -1.86 8.55 6.72
N ILE A 38 -2.73 8.33 5.74
CA ILE A 38 -3.39 9.38 4.95
C ILE A 38 -4.89 9.24 5.14
N ILE A 39 -5.51 10.26 5.72
CA ILE A 39 -6.94 10.31 5.97
C ILE A 39 -7.56 11.54 5.31
N GLY A 40 -8.87 11.61 5.32
CA GLY A 40 -9.62 12.75 4.80
C GLY A 40 -10.97 12.31 4.25
N PRO A 41 -11.89 13.24 4.03
CA PRO A 41 -13.22 12.93 3.50
C PRO A 41 -13.18 12.31 2.11
N ASN A 42 -14.26 11.66 1.69
CA ASN A 42 -14.38 11.10 0.35
C ASN A 42 -14.21 12.20 -0.72
N GLY A 43 -13.45 11.93 -1.77
CA GLY A 43 -13.12 12.90 -2.82
C GLY A 43 -12.09 13.95 -2.40
N SER A 44 -11.35 13.76 -1.29
CA SER A 44 -10.23 14.65 -0.92
C SER A 44 -8.96 14.42 -1.74
N GLY A 45 -8.93 13.43 -2.65
CA GLY A 45 -7.81 13.18 -3.55
C GLY A 45 -6.86 12.06 -3.14
N LYS A 46 -7.10 11.34 -2.02
CA LYS A 46 -6.22 10.28 -1.49
C LYS A 46 -5.90 9.19 -2.50
N THR A 47 -6.91 8.56 -3.07
CA THR A 47 -6.75 7.49 -4.06
C THR A 47 -6.08 8.01 -5.35
N THR A 48 -6.39 9.25 -5.74
CA THR A 48 -5.70 9.91 -6.86
C THR A 48 -4.21 10.10 -6.56
N LEU A 49 -3.88 10.55 -5.35
CA LEU A 49 -2.49 10.69 -4.90
C LEU A 49 -1.76 9.34 -4.93
N PHE A 50 -2.37 8.25 -4.43
CA PHE A 50 -1.78 6.92 -4.52
C PHE A 50 -1.60 6.44 -5.95
N ASN A 51 -2.56 6.72 -6.84
CA ASN A 51 -2.43 6.41 -8.28
C ASN A 51 -1.24 7.13 -8.92
N LEU A 52 -0.98 8.39 -8.54
CA LEU A 52 0.16 9.17 -9.03
C LEU A 52 1.49 8.59 -8.51
N ILE A 53 1.57 8.27 -7.21
CA ILE A 53 2.78 7.70 -6.59
C ILE A 53 3.08 6.32 -7.18
N ALA A 54 2.05 5.50 -7.39
CA ALA A 54 2.17 4.14 -7.90
C ALA A 54 2.35 4.03 -9.43
N GLY A 55 2.44 5.16 -10.15
CA GLY A 55 2.63 5.17 -11.60
C GLY A 55 1.43 4.69 -12.42
N ASN A 56 0.23 4.61 -11.80
CA ASN A 56 -1.03 4.25 -12.46
C ASN A 56 -1.70 5.45 -13.12
N LEU A 57 -1.24 6.66 -12.82
CA LEU A 57 -1.77 7.91 -13.33
C LEU A 57 -0.62 8.90 -13.52
N LYS A 58 -0.62 9.63 -14.65
CA LYS A 58 0.37 10.68 -14.90
C LYS A 58 -0.01 11.97 -14.17
N SER A 59 0.99 12.63 -13.61
CA SER A 59 0.85 13.93 -12.97
C SER A 59 0.63 15.06 -14.00
N THR A 60 0.05 16.17 -13.55
CA THR A 60 -0.01 17.39 -14.37
C THR A 60 1.19 18.29 -14.06
N LYS A 61 1.59 18.35 -12.80
CA LYS A 61 2.74 19.13 -12.30
C LYS A 61 3.32 18.47 -11.05
N GLY A 62 4.53 18.88 -10.70
CA GLY A 62 5.22 18.45 -9.48
C GLY A 62 6.13 17.26 -9.69
N LYS A 63 6.65 16.71 -8.59
CA LYS A 63 7.61 15.61 -8.62
C LYS A 63 7.31 14.59 -7.55
N VAL A 64 7.66 13.33 -7.84
CA VAL A 64 7.68 12.22 -6.88
C VAL A 64 9.11 11.67 -6.84
N ILE A 65 9.71 11.69 -5.65
CA ILE A 65 11.06 11.21 -5.42
C ILE A 65 10.96 10.00 -4.49
N PHE A 66 11.50 8.87 -4.91
CA PHE A 66 11.53 7.64 -4.15
C PHE A 66 12.96 7.14 -4.03
N ASN A 67 13.43 6.92 -2.80
CA ASN A 67 14.78 6.48 -2.50
C ASN A 67 15.84 7.34 -3.23
N ASN A 68 15.67 8.67 -3.18
CA ASN A 68 16.50 9.71 -3.83
C ASN A 68 16.49 9.68 -5.37
N GLU A 69 15.59 8.93 -6.00
CA GLU A 69 15.42 8.89 -7.45
C GLU A 69 14.09 9.57 -7.84
N ASN A 70 14.11 10.38 -8.89
CA ASN A 70 12.87 10.94 -9.43
C ASN A 70 12.10 9.84 -10.19
N ILE A 71 10.93 9.49 -9.68
CA ILE A 71 10.05 8.47 -10.25
C ILE A 71 8.75 9.07 -10.81
N THR A 72 8.72 10.37 -11.06
CA THR A 72 7.53 11.03 -11.60
C THR A 72 7.10 10.38 -12.92
N ASP A 73 5.84 9.95 -12.99
CA ASP A 73 5.23 9.31 -14.16
C ASP A 73 5.91 8.01 -14.65
N VAL A 74 6.79 7.42 -13.84
CA VAL A 74 7.37 6.10 -14.09
C VAL A 74 6.26 5.05 -13.95
N PRO A 75 6.13 4.10 -14.88
CA PRO A 75 5.05 3.12 -14.87
C PRO A 75 5.18 2.12 -13.72
N ALA A 76 4.03 1.61 -13.26
CA ALA A 76 3.92 0.76 -12.06
C ALA A 76 4.83 -0.49 -12.09
N TYR A 77 5.03 -1.13 -13.25
CA TYR A 77 5.88 -2.33 -13.36
C TYR A 77 7.37 -2.02 -13.09
N GLU A 78 7.85 -0.82 -13.46
CA GLU A 78 9.20 -0.39 -13.12
C GLU A 78 9.33 -0.04 -11.63
N LEU A 79 8.31 0.61 -11.05
CA LEU A 79 8.25 0.93 -9.63
C LEU A 79 8.27 -0.33 -8.76
N PHE A 80 7.58 -1.39 -9.19
CA PHE A 80 7.63 -2.70 -8.55
C PHE A 80 9.06 -3.22 -8.44
N SER A 81 9.85 -3.15 -9.51
CA SER A 81 11.25 -3.59 -9.52
C SER A 81 12.16 -2.74 -8.61
N LYS A 82 11.79 -1.47 -8.34
CA LYS A 82 12.49 -0.56 -7.42
C LYS A 82 12.10 -0.78 -5.95
N GLY A 83 11.07 -1.61 -5.68
CA GLY A 83 10.58 -1.93 -4.34
C GLY A 83 9.47 -0.98 -3.84
N LEU A 84 8.81 -0.22 -4.73
CA LEU A 84 7.60 0.51 -4.42
C LEU A 84 6.40 -0.33 -4.86
N LEU A 85 5.63 -0.80 -3.90
CA LEU A 85 4.48 -1.67 -4.13
C LEU A 85 3.20 -0.99 -3.69
N ARG A 86 2.10 -1.32 -4.37
CA ARG A 86 0.76 -0.92 -3.95
C ARG A 86 -0.13 -2.14 -3.86
N THR A 87 -0.87 -2.25 -2.75
CA THR A 87 -2.00 -3.17 -2.67
C THR A 87 -3.25 -2.51 -3.26
N PHE A 88 -4.19 -3.31 -3.72
CA PHE A 88 -5.44 -2.81 -4.30
C PHE A 88 -6.55 -2.83 -3.26
N GLN A 89 -7.55 -1.96 -3.42
CA GLN A 89 -8.74 -1.90 -2.57
C GLN A 89 -9.51 -3.24 -2.59
N ILE A 90 -9.53 -3.92 -3.74
CA ILE A 90 -10.03 -5.29 -3.90
C ILE A 90 -8.83 -6.21 -4.05
N ALA A 91 -8.74 -7.24 -3.21
CA ALA A 91 -7.67 -8.22 -3.31
C ALA A 91 -7.75 -8.95 -4.66
N HIS A 92 -6.65 -8.92 -5.41
CA HIS A 92 -6.52 -9.56 -6.71
C HIS A 92 -5.69 -10.84 -6.58
N GLU A 93 -6.26 -11.84 -5.91
CA GLU A 93 -5.67 -13.17 -5.88
C GLU A 93 -5.97 -13.93 -7.17
N PHE A 94 -5.08 -14.83 -7.53
CA PHE A 94 -5.36 -15.83 -8.55
C PHE A 94 -6.22 -16.93 -7.95
N SER A 95 -7.53 -16.81 -8.10
CA SER A 95 -8.53 -17.61 -7.38
C SER A 95 -8.41 -19.11 -7.63
N ASN A 96 -7.89 -19.54 -8.79
CA ASN A 96 -7.68 -20.93 -9.17
C ASN A 96 -6.31 -21.49 -8.79
N LEU A 97 -5.47 -20.69 -8.14
CA LEU A 97 -4.18 -21.11 -7.59
C LEU A 97 -4.29 -21.24 -6.07
N THR A 98 -3.48 -22.11 -5.50
CA THR A 98 -3.35 -22.23 -4.05
C THR A 98 -2.72 -20.99 -3.43
N VAL A 99 -2.84 -20.83 -2.11
CA VAL A 99 -2.16 -19.78 -1.36
C VAL A 99 -0.65 -19.80 -1.60
N LEU A 100 -0.06 -20.99 -1.58
CA LEU A 100 1.37 -21.20 -1.84
C LEU A 100 1.76 -20.74 -3.25
N GLU A 101 1.03 -21.16 -4.27
CA GLU A 101 1.28 -20.79 -5.67
C GLU A 101 1.11 -19.29 -5.91
N ASN A 102 0.09 -18.66 -5.29
CA ASN A 102 -0.09 -17.20 -5.33
C ASN A 102 1.12 -16.42 -4.83
N LEU A 103 1.81 -16.94 -3.82
CA LEU A 103 3.04 -16.34 -3.31
C LEU A 103 4.22 -16.60 -4.25
N MET A 104 4.36 -17.83 -4.75
CA MET A 104 5.48 -18.23 -5.61
C MET A 104 5.51 -17.50 -6.95
N MET A 105 4.36 -17.03 -7.44
CA MET A 105 4.26 -16.29 -8.71
C MET A 105 4.74 -14.83 -8.63
N VAL A 106 4.93 -14.26 -7.43
CA VAL A 106 5.20 -12.82 -7.28
C VAL A 106 6.61 -12.38 -7.71
N PRO A 107 7.68 -13.10 -7.36
CA PRO A 107 9.02 -12.70 -7.75
C PRO A 107 9.20 -12.72 -9.26
N SER A 108 9.73 -11.63 -9.82
CA SER A 108 10.06 -11.51 -11.25
C SER A 108 11.41 -12.17 -11.60
N ASN A 109 11.64 -12.35 -12.90
CA ASN A 109 12.91 -12.87 -13.45
C ASN A 109 13.24 -14.30 -13.00
N GLN A 110 12.26 -15.15 -12.78
CA GLN A 110 12.49 -16.56 -12.50
C GLN A 110 13.12 -17.24 -13.74
N SER A 111 14.14 -18.07 -13.54
CA SER A 111 14.83 -18.75 -14.64
C SER A 111 13.92 -19.66 -15.46
N GLY A 112 12.85 -20.17 -14.84
CA GLY A 112 11.81 -20.99 -15.48
C GLY A 112 10.94 -20.24 -16.50
N GLU A 113 10.89 -18.90 -16.47
CA GLU A 113 10.16 -18.07 -17.45
C GLU A 113 10.87 -18.02 -18.82
N LYS A 114 12.15 -18.35 -18.87
CA LYS A 114 12.94 -18.38 -20.11
C LYS A 114 12.91 -19.77 -20.72
N LEU A 115 12.31 -19.94 -21.89
CA LEU A 115 12.18 -21.22 -22.60
C LEU A 115 13.48 -22.00 -22.69
N ILE A 116 14.59 -21.34 -23.05
CA ILE A 116 15.91 -21.98 -23.18
C ILE A 116 16.38 -22.51 -21.81
N THR A 117 16.24 -21.73 -20.74
CA THR A 117 16.65 -22.15 -19.40
C THR A 117 15.76 -23.26 -18.87
N ALA A 118 14.45 -23.18 -19.09
CA ALA A 118 13.48 -24.21 -18.70
C ALA A 118 13.75 -25.57 -19.39
N LEU A 119 14.21 -25.56 -20.64
CA LEU A 119 14.52 -26.78 -21.40
C LEU A 119 15.89 -27.36 -21.07
N PHE A 120 16.92 -26.50 -20.96
CA PHE A 120 18.33 -26.93 -20.90
C PHE A 120 18.95 -26.87 -19.51
N ASN A 121 18.33 -26.15 -18.54
CA ASN A 121 18.89 -25.99 -17.19
C ASN A 121 17.85 -26.27 -16.09
N ARG A 122 17.22 -27.44 -16.15
CA ARG A 122 16.19 -27.86 -15.18
C ARG A 122 16.69 -27.90 -13.74
N SER A 123 18.00 -28.16 -13.53
CA SER A 123 18.60 -28.18 -12.19
C SER A 123 18.59 -26.79 -11.55
N LEU A 124 18.87 -25.72 -12.32
CA LEU A 124 18.82 -24.35 -11.86
C LEU A 124 17.37 -23.96 -11.51
N VAL A 125 16.44 -24.22 -12.42
CA VAL A 125 15.00 -23.93 -12.22
C VAL A 125 14.50 -24.57 -10.93
N ARG A 126 14.80 -25.87 -10.74
CA ARG A 126 14.37 -26.59 -9.54
C ARG A 126 14.92 -26.01 -8.24
N LYS A 127 16.21 -25.60 -8.23
CA LYS A 127 16.82 -24.96 -7.05
C LYS A 127 16.16 -23.62 -6.74
N GLU A 128 15.84 -22.81 -7.74
CA GLU A 128 15.14 -21.54 -7.56
C GLU A 128 13.72 -21.77 -7.03
N GLU A 129 12.99 -22.72 -7.60
CA GLU A 129 11.64 -23.08 -7.13
C GLU A 129 11.65 -23.60 -5.68
N GLU A 130 12.61 -24.43 -5.29
CA GLU A 130 12.75 -24.89 -3.91
C GLU A 130 13.02 -23.73 -2.95
N LYS A 131 13.88 -22.78 -3.32
CA LYS A 131 14.13 -21.57 -2.56
C LYS A 131 12.90 -20.68 -2.41
N LEU A 132 12.17 -20.47 -3.52
CA LEU A 132 10.93 -19.70 -3.52
C LEU A 132 9.85 -20.37 -2.68
N ARG A 133 9.71 -21.68 -2.77
CA ARG A 133 8.79 -22.48 -1.95
C ARG A 133 9.12 -22.36 -0.46
N GLY A 134 10.39 -22.41 -0.10
CA GLY A 134 10.85 -22.20 1.27
C GLY A 134 10.44 -20.81 1.79
N LYS A 135 10.74 -19.76 1.02
CA LYS A 135 10.34 -18.38 1.35
C LYS A 135 8.81 -18.23 1.47
N ALA A 136 8.05 -18.84 0.55
CA ALA A 136 6.60 -18.79 0.60
C ALA A 136 6.03 -19.47 1.86
N HIS A 137 6.59 -20.60 2.29
CA HIS A 137 6.20 -21.25 3.55
C HIS A 137 6.52 -20.39 4.77
N GLU A 138 7.66 -19.68 4.79
CA GLU A 138 7.98 -18.71 5.87
C GLU A 138 6.95 -17.59 5.93
N VAL A 139 6.54 -17.04 4.76
CA VAL A 139 5.51 -16.01 4.66
C VAL A 139 4.16 -16.53 5.14
N ILE A 140 3.75 -17.71 4.70
CA ILE A 140 2.50 -18.38 5.12
C ILE A 140 2.48 -18.56 6.65
N LYS A 141 3.59 -19.02 7.22
CA LYS A 141 3.74 -19.19 8.68
C LYS A 141 3.67 -17.85 9.41
N PHE A 142 4.34 -16.82 8.91
CA PHE A 142 4.33 -15.47 9.46
C PHE A 142 2.91 -14.88 9.54
N LEU A 143 2.08 -15.16 8.53
CA LEU A 143 0.70 -14.69 8.41
C LEU A 143 -0.33 -15.60 9.09
N ASN A 144 0.11 -16.67 9.77
CA ASN A 144 -0.76 -17.70 10.38
C ASN A 144 -1.71 -18.39 9.38
N LEU A 145 -1.29 -18.52 8.10
CA LEU A 145 -2.05 -19.16 7.05
C LEU A 145 -1.61 -20.61 6.75
N THR A 146 -0.83 -21.24 7.63
CA THR A 146 -0.24 -22.57 7.38
C THR A 146 -1.27 -23.63 7.05
N HIS A 147 -2.44 -23.59 7.71
CA HIS A 147 -3.54 -24.51 7.46
C HIS A 147 -4.25 -24.31 6.11
N LEU A 148 -3.97 -23.19 5.43
CA LEU A 148 -4.55 -22.83 4.13
C LEU A 148 -3.52 -22.87 2.99
N ALA A 149 -2.30 -23.34 3.23
CA ALA A 149 -1.21 -23.30 2.24
C ALA A 149 -1.59 -23.92 0.90
N ASN A 150 -2.31 -25.04 0.93
CA ASN A 150 -2.75 -25.80 -0.26
C ASN A 150 -4.22 -25.51 -0.63
N GLU A 151 -4.91 -24.59 0.07
CA GLU A 151 -6.27 -24.17 -0.26
C GLU A 151 -6.25 -23.23 -1.47
N LEU A 152 -7.28 -23.33 -2.33
CA LEU A 152 -7.45 -22.38 -3.42
C LEU A 152 -7.70 -20.97 -2.86
N ALA A 153 -7.01 -19.98 -3.39
CA ALA A 153 -7.13 -18.62 -2.91
C ALA A 153 -8.55 -18.04 -3.09
N GLY A 154 -9.29 -18.55 -4.07
CA GLY A 154 -10.71 -18.20 -4.26
C GLY A 154 -11.60 -18.53 -3.07
N ASN A 155 -11.27 -19.58 -2.31
CA ASN A 155 -12.03 -20.05 -1.14
C ASN A 155 -11.73 -19.29 0.15
N LEU A 156 -10.72 -18.41 0.14
CA LEU A 156 -10.34 -17.61 1.29
C LEU A 156 -11.42 -16.58 1.64
N SER A 157 -11.60 -16.32 2.93
CA SER A 157 -12.37 -15.17 3.40
C SER A 157 -11.73 -13.85 2.97
N GLY A 158 -12.50 -12.76 2.93
CA GLY A 158 -12.00 -11.43 2.53
C GLY A 158 -10.76 -10.99 3.31
N GLY A 159 -10.71 -11.22 4.63
CA GLY A 159 -9.54 -10.90 5.45
C GLY A 159 -8.34 -11.80 5.18
N GLN A 160 -8.55 -13.09 4.91
CA GLN A 160 -7.46 -14.02 4.53
C GLN A 160 -6.88 -13.63 3.16
N LYS A 161 -7.71 -13.16 2.22
CA LYS A 161 -7.26 -12.61 0.94
C LYS A 161 -6.38 -11.37 1.14
N LYS A 162 -6.74 -10.48 2.07
CA LYS A 162 -5.92 -9.31 2.44
C LYS A 162 -4.59 -9.71 3.09
N LEU A 163 -4.58 -10.75 3.95
CA LEU A 163 -3.34 -11.30 4.49
C LEU A 163 -2.47 -11.91 3.38
N LEU A 164 -3.07 -12.64 2.42
CA LEU A 164 -2.35 -13.17 1.26
C LEU A 164 -1.74 -12.05 0.41
N GLU A 165 -2.49 -10.97 0.19
CA GLU A 165 -2.02 -9.77 -0.53
C GLU A 165 -0.82 -9.12 0.19
N LEU A 166 -0.88 -8.97 1.52
CA LEU A 166 0.26 -8.53 2.31
C LEU A 166 1.44 -9.51 2.18
N GLY A 167 1.18 -10.83 2.20
CA GLY A 167 2.19 -11.85 1.98
C GLY A 167 2.89 -11.74 0.63
N ARG A 168 2.16 -11.38 -0.40
CA ARG A 168 2.75 -11.14 -1.73
C ARG A 168 3.81 -10.03 -1.69
N THR A 169 3.62 -8.98 -0.89
CA THR A 169 4.65 -7.95 -0.71
C THR A 169 5.91 -8.47 -0.03
N MET A 170 5.80 -9.53 0.77
CA MET A 170 6.94 -10.16 1.44
C MET A 170 7.77 -11.08 0.51
N MET A 171 7.19 -11.49 -0.62
CA MET A 171 7.91 -12.34 -1.60
C MET A 171 8.93 -11.55 -2.41
N VAL A 172 8.86 -10.23 -2.39
CA VAL A 172 9.79 -9.31 -3.06
C VAL A 172 10.53 -8.44 -2.05
N ASP A 173 11.50 -7.66 -2.48
CA ASP A 173 12.25 -6.73 -1.62
C ASP A 173 11.52 -5.38 -1.57
N ALA A 174 10.39 -5.36 -0.85
CA ALA A 174 9.57 -4.16 -0.71
C ALA A 174 10.26 -3.14 0.21
N LYS A 175 10.47 -1.92 -0.29
CA LYS A 175 11.01 -0.78 0.48
C LYS A 175 9.90 0.13 0.99
N LEU A 176 8.86 0.33 0.20
CA LEU A 176 7.66 1.08 0.53
C LEU A 176 6.42 0.34 0.02
N VAL A 177 5.46 0.11 0.89
CA VAL A 177 4.17 -0.49 0.55
C VAL A 177 3.06 0.54 0.76
N LEU A 178 2.34 0.85 -0.32
CA LEU A 178 1.15 1.67 -0.30
C LEU A 178 -0.06 0.79 -0.04
N LEU A 179 -0.75 0.99 1.07
CA LEU A 179 -1.91 0.22 1.49
C LEU A 179 -3.19 1.05 1.30
N ASP A 180 -4.09 0.60 0.44
CA ASP A 180 -5.31 1.34 0.08
C ASP A 180 -6.55 0.64 0.68
N GLU A 181 -7.10 1.23 1.76
CA GLU A 181 -8.32 0.77 2.45
C GLU A 181 -8.31 -0.73 2.79
N VAL A 182 -7.23 -1.18 3.45
CA VAL A 182 -7.04 -2.61 3.78
C VAL A 182 -8.11 -3.15 4.73
N GLY A 183 -8.77 -2.28 5.50
CA GLY A 183 -9.86 -2.63 6.40
C GLY A 183 -11.23 -2.77 5.71
N ALA A 184 -11.36 -2.37 4.44
CA ALA A 184 -12.64 -2.42 3.74
C ALA A 184 -13.15 -3.86 3.58
N GLY A 185 -14.36 -4.13 4.08
CA GLY A 185 -14.98 -5.47 4.02
C GLY A 185 -14.37 -6.54 4.93
N VAL A 186 -13.47 -6.14 5.84
CA VAL A 186 -12.80 -7.05 6.79
C VAL A 186 -13.47 -6.95 8.16
N ASN A 187 -13.74 -8.09 8.82
CA ASN A 187 -14.23 -8.09 10.17
C ASN A 187 -13.16 -7.62 11.17
N ARG A 188 -13.58 -7.19 12.37
CA ARG A 188 -12.68 -6.60 13.38
C ARG A 188 -11.54 -7.52 13.82
N THR A 189 -11.78 -8.84 13.89
CA THR A 189 -10.75 -9.82 14.29
C THR A 189 -9.64 -9.87 13.24
N LEU A 190 -10.00 -10.06 11.97
CA LEU A 190 -9.03 -10.12 10.87
C LEU A 190 -8.34 -8.77 10.63
N LEU A 191 -9.02 -7.64 10.86
CA LEU A 191 -8.41 -6.32 10.80
C LEU A 191 -7.32 -6.18 11.89
N LYS A 192 -7.55 -6.73 13.09
CA LYS A 192 -6.54 -6.78 14.15
C LYS A 192 -5.35 -7.66 13.77
N ASP A 193 -5.59 -8.82 13.15
CA ASP A 193 -4.53 -9.72 12.70
C ASP A 193 -3.69 -9.07 11.59
N LEU A 194 -4.34 -8.40 10.64
CA LEU A 194 -3.67 -7.64 9.59
C LEU A 194 -2.83 -6.50 10.17
N GLY A 195 -3.38 -5.73 11.10
CA GLY A 195 -2.65 -4.68 11.81
C GLY A 195 -1.42 -5.23 12.56
N THR A 196 -1.58 -6.37 13.23
CA THR A 196 -0.47 -7.06 13.93
C THR A 196 0.62 -7.48 12.94
N ALA A 197 0.24 -8.03 11.78
CA ALA A 197 1.19 -8.42 10.74
C ALA A 197 1.95 -7.20 10.17
N ILE A 198 1.26 -6.08 9.88
CA ILE A 198 1.86 -4.83 9.41
C ILE A 198 2.86 -4.29 10.44
N LEU A 199 2.48 -4.19 11.72
CA LEU A 199 3.36 -3.74 12.80
C LEU A 199 4.60 -4.62 12.94
N LYS A 200 4.42 -5.93 12.83
CA LYS A 200 5.51 -6.90 12.91
C LYS A 200 6.47 -6.77 11.73
N LEU A 201 5.95 -6.59 10.50
CA LEU A 201 6.76 -6.32 9.31
C LEU A 201 7.55 -5.02 9.44
N ASN A 202 6.92 -3.97 9.95
CA ASN A 202 7.58 -2.70 10.17
C ASN A 202 8.72 -2.84 11.20
N LYS A 203 8.43 -3.39 12.39
CA LYS A 203 9.38 -3.46 13.51
C LYS A 203 10.51 -4.48 13.29
N GLU A 204 10.18 -5.68 12.77
CA GLU A 204 11.14 -6.79 12.67
C GLU A 204 11.85 -6.82 11.32
N LYS A 205 11.21 -6.33 10.25
CA LYS A 205 11.75 -6.39 8.87
C LYS A 205 12.07 -5.03 8.28
N GLY A 206 11.79 -3.93 9.01
CA GLY A 206 12.10 -2.56 8.58
C GLY A 206 11.27 -2.05 7.40
N TYR A 207 10.10 -2.64 7.15
CA TYR A 207 9.20 -2.20 6.10
C TYR A 207 8.70 -0.78 6.36
N THR A 208 8.56 0.00 5.31
CA THR A 208 7.89 1.30 5.36
C THR A 208 6.49 1.15 4.77
N PHE A 209 5.50 1.73 5.43
CA PHE A 209 4.12 1.72 4.96
C PHE A 209 3.59 3.15 4.83
N CYS A 210 2.81 3.37 3.79
CA CYS A 210 1.94 4.53 3.68
C CYS A 210 0.52 4.01 3.41
N MET A 211 -0.45 4.35 4.27
CA MET A 211 -1.79 3.77 4.16
C MET A 211 -2.89 4.80 4.10
N ILE A 212 -3.89 4.53 3.27
CA ILE A 212 -5.17 5.22 3.27
C ILE A 212 -6.15 4.39 4.06
N GLU A 213 -6.78 5.00 5.06
CA GLU A 213 -7.81 4.35 5.87
C GLU A 213 -8.87 5.34 6.34
N HIS A 214 -10.04 4.82 6.67
CA HIS A 214 -11.16 5.59 7.20
C HIS A 214 -11.44 5.30 8.67
N ASP A 215 -10.94 4.16 9.19
CA ASP A 215 -11.06 3.78 10.60
C ASP A 215 -10.03 4.54 11.44
N MET A 216 -10.50 5.57 12.17
CA MET A 216 -9.65 6.42 13.02
C MET A 216 -9.02 5.66 14.17
N ASP A 217 -9.65 4.59 14.68
CA ASP A 217 -9.09 3.77 15.75
C ASP A 217 -7.94 2.91 15.21
N PHE A 218 -8.08 2.39 13.99
CA PHE A 218 -7.02 1.66 13.32
C PHE A 218 -5.82 2.58 13.03
N ILE A 219 -6.06 3.76 12.42
CA ILE A 219 -5.03 4.77 12.14
C ILE A 219 -4.30 5.20 13.40
N SER A 220 -5.03 5.50 14.49
CA SER A 220 -4.44 5.96 15.75
C SER A 220 -3.48 4.95 16.38
N ARG A 221 -3.74 3.67 16.20
CA ARG A 221 -2.90 2.58 16.73
C ARG A 221 -1.71 2.25 15.85
N MET A 222 -1.80 2.56 14.56
CA MET A 222 -0.86 2.08 13.55
C MET A 222 0.09 3.15 13.06
N CYS A 223 -0.38 4.39 12.90
CA CYS A 223 0.27 5.41 12.10
C CYS A 223 0.86 6.54 12.92
N ASP A 224 2.10 6.90 12.57
CA ASP A 224 2.80 8.10 12.97
C ASP A 224 3.83 8.47 11.89
N PRO A 225 3.66 9.62 11.18
CA PRO A 225 2.60 10.63 11.31
C PRO A 225 1.28 10.25 10.61
N VAL A 226 0.25 11.07 10.86
CA VAL A 226 -1.01 11.06 10.13
C VAL A 226 -1.13 12.35 9.31
N ILE A 227 -1.38 12.21 8.02
CA ILE A 227 -1.57 13.30 7.06
C ILE A 227 -3.06 13.39 6.73
N VAL A 228 -3.62 14.58 6.85
CA VAL A 228 -5.02 14.85 6.53
C VAL A 228 -5.10 15.56 5.19
N MET A 229 -5.88 15.01 4.26
CA MET A 229 -6.15 15.63 2.97
C MET A 229 -7.59 16.17 2.89
N ALA A 230 -7.72 17.38 2.36
CA ALA A 230 -9.00 17.98 2.00
C ALA A 230 -8.86 18.72 0.67
N GLU A 231 -9.89 18.67 -0.18
CA GLU A 231 -9.97 19.41 -1.44
C GLU A 231 -8.73 19.29 -2.36
N GLY A 232 -8.13 18.09 -2.36
CA GLY A 232 -6.94 17.80 -3.18
C GLY A 232 -5.61 18.23 -2.58
N ALA A 233 -5.58 18.83 -1.40
CA ALA A 233 -4.37 19.36 -0.75
C ALA A 233 -4.16 18.72 0.64
N VAL A 234 -2.94 18.86 1.17
CA VAL A 234 -2.65 18.54 2.56
C VAL A 234 -3.23 19.66 3.44
N LEU A 235 -4.11 19.29 4.35
CA LEU A 235 -4.73 20.20 5.31
C LEU A 235 -3.92 20.29 6.62
N PHE A 236 -3.44 19.13 7.09
CA PHE A 236 -2.72 18.99 8.35
C PHE A 236 -1.84 17.74 8.34
N GLU A 237 -0.74 17.79 9.08
CA GLU A 237 0.13 16.66 9.37
C GLU A 237 0.53 16.70 10.85
N GLY A 238 0.43 15.59 11.55
CA GLY A 238 0.78 15.48 12.95
C GLY A 238 0.53 14.09 13.51
N THR A 239 0.61 13.96 14.82
CA THR A 239 0.22 12.75 15.52
C THR A 239 -1.30 12.54 15.46
N SER A 240 -1.74 11.30 15.67
CA SER A 240 -3.17 10.98 15.72
C SER A 240 -3.97 11.83 16.73
N ASP A 241 -3.35 12.18 17.88
CA ASP A 241 -4.01 12.98 18.91
C ASP A 241 -4.12 14.45 18.50
N GLU A 242 -3.11 14.99 17.81
CA GLU A 242 -3.15 16.36 17.25
C GLU A 242 -4.21 16.46 16.15
N VAL A 243 -4.28 15.46 15.28
CA VAL A 243 -5.29 15.37 14.22
C VAL A 243 -6.72 15.39 14.78
N LYS A 244 -6.98 14.60 15.84
CA LYS A 244 -8.32 14.54 16.48
C LYS A 244 -8.76 15.84 17.12
N LYS A 245 -7.81 16.70 17.56
CA LYS A 245 -8.07 17.97 18.23
C LYS A 245 -8.06 19.16 17.28
N ASN A 246 -7.64 18.98 16.03
CA ASN A 246 -7.49 20.07 15.07
C ASN A 246 -8.86 20.51 14.53
N GLU A 247 -9.24 21.77 14.81
CA GLU A 247 -10.54 22.32 14.41
C GLU A 247 -10.76 22.28 12.90
N LYS A 248 -9.75 22.63 12.09
CA LYS A 248 -9.84 22.57 10.61
C LYS A 248 -10.08 21.17 10.09
N VAL A 249 -9.47 20.17 10.75
CA VAL A 249 -9.70 18.76 10.42
C VAL A 249 -11.15 18.39 10.72
N ILE A 250 -11.65 18.70 11.92
CA ILE A 250 -13.04 18.45 12.33
C ILE A 250 -14.03 19.10 11.35
N GLU A 251 -13.83 20.39 11.03
CA GLU A 251 -14.65 21.12 10.07
C GLU A 251 -14.67 20.47 8.67
N SER A 252 -13.52 19.95 8.20
CA SER A 252 -13.43 19.30 6.88
C SER A 252 -14.30 18.05 6.76
N TYR A 253 -14.57 17.38 7.87
CA TYR A 253 -15.49 16.23 7.94
C TYR A 253 -16.95 16.67 8.15
N LEU A 254 -17.21 17.67 9.02
CA LEU A 254 -18.56 18.16 9.34
C LEU A 254 -19.15 19.02 8.23
N GLY A 255 -18.35 19.87 7.58
CA GLY A 255 -18.80 20.77 6.52
C GLY A 255 -19.42 20.08 5.30
N ARG A 256 -19.05 18.81 5.06
CA ARG A 256 -19.66 17.97 4.01
C ARG A 256 -20.95 17.27 4.46
N ALA A 257 -21.11 17.00 5.75
CA ALA A 257 -22.38 16.47 6.27
C ALA A 257 -23.51 17.49 6.04
N ASN A 258 -23.23 18.78 6.25
CA ASN A 258 -24.22 19.85 6.02
C ASN A 258 -24.51 20.10 4.53
N LYS A 259 -23.54 19.95 3.61
CA LYS A 259 -23.82 20.06 2.15
C LYS A 259 -24.71 18.95 1.62
N LYS A 260 -24.59 17.72 2.10
CA LYS A 260 -25.45 16.60 1.70
C LYS A 260 -26.91 16.75 2.20
N LEU A 261 -27.12 17.45 3.30
CA LEU A 261 -28.46 17.73 3.82
C LEU A 261 -29.15 18.90 3.09
N GLY A 262 -28.38 19.80 2.47
CA GLY A 262 -28.91 20.95 1.69
C GLY A 262 -29.22 20.65 0.22
N GLU A 263 -28.72 19.55 -0.34
CA GLU A 263 -28.99 19.15 -1.73
C GLU A 263 -30.21 18.22 -1.88
N ASN A 264 -30.85 17.83 -0.76
CA ASN A 264 -32.08 17.00 -0.73
C ASN A 264 -33.38 17.77 -0.33
N ASN A 265 -33.34 19.11 -0.43
CA ASN A 265 -34.53 19.95 -0.24
C ASN A 265 -34.87 20.70 -1.52
#